data_2ac7ce38290755a8b13c0edb7522e2dd
#
_entry.id   2ac7ce38290755a8b13c0edb7522e2dd
#
_cell.length_a   1.000
_cell.length_b   1.000
_cell.length_c   1.000
_cell.angle_alpha   90.00
_cell.angle_beta   90.00
_cell.angle_gamma   90.00
#
_symmetry.space_group_name_H-M   'P 1'
#
loop_
_entity.id
_entity.type
_entity.pdbx_description
1 polymer ?
#
loop_
_entity_poly.entity_id
_entity_poly.type
_entity_poly.pdbx_seq_one_letter_code
_entity_poly.pdbx_strand_id
1 'polypeptide(L)'
;VIYTDFEKFKRINAKYGYRVGDQILRQFSEYVISVLKTDMDVYFTRAISDHFILFTPCDMDVDPETSVLKTNQEFLRQMKEKYPDMELCVRTGIYLITKECNNASEAIDAANYARKYAAGNCETGVKLYDEELKKQSDAE
;
A
#
# COMPACT_ATOMS: atom_id res chain seq x y z
N VAL A 1 -9.27 -3.25 3.57
CA VAL A 1 -8.18 -2.37 4.06
C VAL A 1 -6.95 -2.61 3.22
N ILE A 2 -6.32 -1.53 2.82
CA ILE A 2 -5.08 -1.56 2.06
C ILE A 2 -4.01 -0.82 2.86
N TYR A 3 -2.92 -1.51 3.17
CA TYR A 3 -1.80 -0.95 3.91
C TYR A 3 -0.57 -0.90 3.01
N THR A 4 -0.04 0.29 2.76
CA THR A 4 1.07 0.50 1.83
C THR A 4 2.23 1.21 2.51
N ASP A 5 3.46 0.79 2.21
CA ASP A 5 4.65 1.54 2.56
C ASP A 5 5.66 1.54 1.40
N PHE A 6 6.64 2.41 1.53
CA PHE A 6 7.77 2.48 0.60
C PHE A 6 8.97 1.82 1.27
N GLU A 7 9.46 0.75 0.69
CA GLU A 7 10.59 0.01 1.23
C GLU A 7 11.88 0.82 1.08
N LYS A 8 12.66 0.88 2.16
CA LYS A 8 13.97 1.54 2.19
C LYS A 8 13.90 3.03 1.80
N PHE A 9 12.83 3.69 2.21
CA PHE A 9 12.61 5.11 1.88
C PHE A 9 13.71 6.02 2.44
N LYS A 10 14.42 5.59 3.48
CA LYS A 10 15.57 6.32 4.02
C LYS A 10 16.65 6.55 2.97
N ARG A 11 16.82 5.62 2.04
CA ARG A 11 17.79 5.77 0.93
C ARG A 11 17.38 6.88 -0.03
N ILE A 12 16.06 7.03 -0.25
CA ILE A 12 15.54 8.11 -1.08
C ILE A 12 15.83 9.46 -0.42
N ASN A 13 15.54 9.59 0.87
CA ASN A 13 15.82 10.80 1.62
C ASN A 13 17.31 11.13 1.64
N ALA A 14 18.15 10.11 1.77
CA ALA A 14 19.62 10.31 1.79
C ALA A 14 20.17 10.78 0.44
N LYS A 15 19.65 10.20 -0.65
CA LYS A 15 20.16 10.50 -2.00
C LYS A 15 19.57 11.78 -2.59
N TYR A 16 18.26 11.99 -2.41
CA TYR A 16 17.52 13.08 -3.05
C TYR A 16 17.14 14.22 -2.10
N GLY A 17 17.28 14.00 -0.78
CA GLY A 17 16.90 14.94 0.25
C GLY A 17 15.46 14.78 0.72
N TYR A 18 15.19 15.23 1.94
CA TYR A 18 13.86 15.10 2.56
C TYR A 18 12.77 15.83 1.78
N ARG A 19 13.13 16.93 1.12
CA ARG A 19 12.15 17.70 0.33
C ARG A 19 11.61 16.88 -0.83
N VAL A 20 12.48 16.17 -1.55
CA VAL A 20 12.07 15.29 -2.64
C VAL A 20 11.30 14.10 -2.10
N GLY A 21 11.75 13.50 -0.99
CA GLY A 21 11.01 12.43 -0.33
C GLY A 21 9.59 12.83 0.05
N ASP A 22 9.43 13.98 0.67
CA ASP A 22 8.10 14.49 1.03
C ASP A 22 7.23 14.75 -0.18
N GLN A 23 7.80 15.24 -1.27
CA GLN A 23 7.07 15.43 -2.53
C GLN A 23 6.57 14.11 -3.10
N ILE A 24 7.39 13.05 -3.05
CA ILE A 24 7.00 11.72 -3.52
C ILE A 24 5.83 11.19 -2.71
N LEU A 25 5.90 11.29 -1.39
CA LEU A 25 4.82 10.83 -0.51
C LEU A 25 3.53 11.61 -0.76
N ARG A 26 3.63 12.91 -0.96
CA ARG A 26 2.47 13.75 -1.30
C ARG A 26 1.88 13.35 -2.66
N GLN A 27 2.72 13.14 -3.64
CA GLN A 27 2.29 12.73 -4.98
C GLN A 27 1.60 11.36 -4.94
N PHE A 28 2.10 10.45 -4.12
CA PHE A 28 1.43 9.16 -3.93
C PHE A 28 0.03 9.34 -3.36
N SER A 29 -0.12 10.16 -2.33
CA SER A 29 -1.43 10.47 -1.75
C SER A 29 -2.38 11.07 -2.78
N GLU A 30 -1.92 12.05 -3.54
CA GLU A 30 -2.73 12.69 -4.58
C GLU A 30 -3.12 11.71 -5.67
N TYR A 31 -2.20 10.84 -6.06
CA TYR A 31 -2.47 9.81 -7.06
C TYR A 31 -3.53 8.81 -6.60
N VAL A 32 -3.39 8.30 -5.38
CA VAL A 32 -4.37 7.35 -4.82
C VAL A 32 -5.75 7.98 -4.76
N ILE A 33 -5.84 9.22 -4.27
CA ILE A 33 -7.11 9.94 -4.19
C ILE A 33 -7.71 10.12 -5.59
N SER A 34 -6.88 10.41 -6.60
CA SER A 34 -7.35 10.59 -7.97
C SER A 34 -7.90 9.31 -8.60
N VAL A 35 -7.37 8.17 -8.20
CA VAL A 35 -7.82 6.86 -8.69
C VAL A 35 -9.12 6.42 -8.01
N LEU A 36 -9.32 6.83 -6.77
CA LEU A 36 -10.53 6.51 -6.02
C LEU A 36 -11.72 7.31 -6.54
N LYS A 37 -12.86 6.63 -6.69
CA LYS A 37 -14.09 7.31 -7.10
C LYS A 37 -14.67 8.06 -5.91
N THR A 38 -14.97 9.34 -6.11
CA THR A 38 -15.37 10.25 -5.04
C THR A 38 -16.76 10.01 -4.45
N ASP A 39 -17.57 9.16 -5.06
CA ASP A 39 -18.90 8.82 -4.59
C ASP A 39 -18.93 7.62 -3.64
N MET A 40 -17.78 7.08 -3.29
CA MET A 40 -17.65 5.96 -2.35
C MET A 40 -17.22 6.45 -0.98
N ASP A 41 -17.65 5.73 0.06
CA ASP A 41 -17.16 5.96 1.41
C ASP A 41 -15.72 5.44 1.52
N VAL A 42 -14.78 6.34 1.48
CA VAL A 42 -13.35 6.03 1.50
C VAL A 42 -12.69 6.78 2.65
N TYR A 43 -11.85 6.09 3.39
CA TYR A 43 -11.00 6.69 4.41
C TYR A 43 -9.54 6.43 4.05
N PHE A 44 -8.77 7.49 3.87
CA PHE A 44 -7.36 7.40 3.51
C PHE A 44 -6.53 8.27 4.43
N THR A 45 -5.47 7.70 5.00
CA THR A 45 -4.58 8.43 5.90
C THR A 45 -3.13 7.99 5.74
N ARG A 46 -2.23 8.91 6.02
CA ARG A 46 -0.82 8.64 6.19
C ARG A 46 -0.59 8.38 7.69
N ALA A 47 -0.23 7.14 8.02
CA ALA A 47 -0.14 6.72 9.42
C ALA A 47 1.16 7.14 10.08
N ILE A 48 2.30 6.73 9.54
CA ILE A 48 3.63 7.03 10.07
C ILE A 48 4.53 7.23 8.87
N SER A 49 5.22 8.38 8.81
CA SER A 49 6.26 8.63 7.81
C SER A 49 5.83 8.23 6.38
N ASP A 50 6.24 7.04 5.91
CA ASP A 50 5.97 6.52 4.58
C ASP A 50 4.89 5.42 4.54
N HIS A 51 4.07 5.31 5.60
CA HIS A 51 2.99 4.32 5.69
C HIS A 51 1.64 4.96 5.39
N PHE A 52 0.84 4.28 4.57
CA PHE A 52 -0.49 4.73 4.15
C PHE A 52 -1.53 3.65 4.41
N ILE A 53 -2.68 4.06 4.91
CA ILE A 53 -3.80 3.16 5.20
C ILE A 53 -5.03 3.64 4.45
N LEU A 54 -5.68 2.71 3.74
CA LEU A 54 -6.87 2.98 2.95
C LEU A 54 -7.97 2.01 3.31
N PHE A 55 -9.13 2.54 3.69
CA PHE A 55 -10.38 1.79 3.79
C PHE A 55 -11.24 2.16 2.61
N THR A 56 -11.59 1.19 1.78
CA THR A 56 -12.37 1.43 0.56
C THR A 56 -13.30 0.25 0.29
N PRO A 57 -14.48 0.50 -0.30
CA PRO A 57 -15.33 -0.60 -0.76
C PRO A 57 -14.59 -1.45 -1.79
N CYS A 58 -14.90 -2.74 -1.80
CA CYS A 58 -14.29 -3.70 -2.71
C CYS A 58 -15.32 -4.12 -3.76
N ASP A 59 -14.94 -4.04 -5.03
CA ASP A 59 -15.72 -4.60 -6.11
C ASP A 59 -15.44 -6.11 -6.18
N MET A 60 -16.45 -6.92 -5.92
CA MET A 60 -16.32 -8.38 -5.89
C MET A 60 -15.99 -8.98 -7.25
N ASP A 61 -16.22 -8.23 -8.33
CA ASP A 61 -15.90 -8.69 -9.69
C ASP A 61 -14.46 -8.41 -10.09
N VAL A 62 -13.70 -7.70 -9.25
CA VAL A 62 -12.31 -7.32 -9.52
C VAL A 62 -11.40 -8.02 -8.52
N ASP A 63 -10.31 -8.61 -9.01
CA ASP A 63 -9.27 -9.15 -8.14
C ASP A 63 -8.51 -8.01 -7.46
N PRO A 64 -8.59 -7.89 -6.13
CA PRO A 64 -7.96 -6.78 -5.43
C PRO A 64 -6.44 -6.73 -5.60
N GLU A 65 -5.76 -7.88 -5.61
CA GLU A 65 -4.30 -7.90 -5.81
C GLU A 65 -3.92 -7.33 -7.16
N THR A 66 -4.62 -7.73 -8.22
CA THR A 66 -4.34 -7.23 -9.58
C THR A 66 -4.61 -5.75 -9.70
N SER A 67 -5.72 -5.28 -9.14
CA SER A 67 -6.10 -3.88 -9.19
C SER A 67 -5.07 -2.98 -8.48
N VAL A 68 -4.69 -3.36 -7.27
CA VAL A 68 -3.71 -2.61 -6.48
C VAL A 68 -2.33 -2.65 -7.14
N LEU A 69 -1.95 -3.81 -7.68
CA LEU A 69 -0.67 -3.95 -8.38
C LEU A 69 -0.58 -2.98 -9.56
N LYS A 70 -1.61 -2.89 -10.37
CA LYS A 70 -1.65 -1.97 -11.51
C LYS A 70 -1.55 -0.52 -11.07
N THR A 71 -2.26 -0.16 -10.00
CA THR A 71 -2.22 1.19 -9.44
C THR A 71 -0.81 1.55 -8.99
N ASN A 72 -0.17 0.66 -8.25
CA ASN A 72 1.19 0.89 -7.76
C ASN A 72 2.21 0.95 -8.91
N GLN A 73 2.07 0.07 -9.89
CA GLN A 73 2.96 0.05 -11.06
C GLN A 73 2.89 1.37 -11.85
N GLU A 74 1.69 1.92 -12.03
CA GLU A 74 1.51 3.18 -12.73
C GLU A 74 2.16 4.34 -11.97
N PHE A 75 2.03 4.36 -10.64
CA PHE A 75 2.71 5.38 -9.84
C PHE A 75 4.23 5.28 -9.99
N LEU A 76 4.76 4.06 -9.89
CA LEU A 76 6.21 3.86 -10.05
C LEU A 76 6.69 4.25 -11.45
N ARG A 77 5.88 4.00 -12.48
CA ARG A 77 6.18 4.42 -13.84
C ARG A 77 6.29 5.94 -13.94
N GLN A 78 5.36 6.66 -13.34
CA GLN A 78 5.37 8.13 -13.32
C GLN A 78 6.59 8.66 -12.59
N MET A 79 6.95 8.03 -11.46
CA MET A 79 8.13 8.45 -10.70
C MET A 79 9.43 8.18 -11.46
N LYS A 80 9.48 7.08 -12.20
CA LYS A 80 10.66 6.74 -13.00
C LYS A 80 10.87 7.70 -14.16
N GLU A 81 9.80 8.20 -14.76
CA GLU A 81 9.89 9.26 -15.77
C GLU A 81 10.48 10.54 -15.18
N LYS A 82 10.07 10.88 -13.97
CA LYS A 82 10.52 12.09 -13.30
C LYS A 82 11.92 11.95 -12.69
N TYR A 83 12.24 10.77 -12.18
CA TYR A 83 13.52 10.46 -11.53
C TYR A 83 14.06 9.14 -12.09
N PRO A 84 14.73 9.15 -13.27
CA PRO A 84 15.13 7.90 -13.96
C PRO A 84 16.04 7.00 -13.16
N ASP A 85 16.87 7.56 -12.27
CA ASP A 85 17.83 6.78 -11.49
C ASP A 85 17.30 6.39 -10.11
N MET A 86 16.04 6.72 -9.81
CA MET A 86 15.46 6.42 -8.50
C MET A 86 14.98 4.98 -8.43
N GLU A 87 15.42 4.26 -7.40
CA GLU A 87 14.95 2.92 -7.08
C GLU A 87 13.87 3.03 -5.99
N LEU A 88 12.62 3.10 -6.42
CA LEU A 88 11.48 3.23 -5.51
C LEU A 88 10.74 1.90 -5.45
N CYS A 89 10.58 1.38 -4.23
CA CYS A 89 9.88 0.10 -3.99
C CYS A 89 8.65 0.33 -3.13
N VAL A 90 7.51 -0.20 -3.58
CA VAL A 90 6.23 -0.09 -2.86
C VAL A 90 5.76 -1.48 -2.45
N ARG A 91 5.37 -1.63 -1.18
CA ARG A 91 4.80 -2.88 -0.66
C ARG A 91 3.39 -2.61 -0.17
N THR A 92 2.47 -3.49 -0.50
CA THR A 92 1.07 -3.34 -0.10
C THR A 92 0.51 -4.66 0.42
N GLY A 93 -0.14 -4.59 1.58
CA GLY A 93 -0.95 -5.67 2.11
C GLY A 93 -2.43 -5.32 2.00
N ILE A 94 -3.26 -6.31 1.70
CA ILE A 94 -4.69 -6.15 1.54
C ILE A 94 -5.43 -7.08 2.51
N TYR A 95 -6.41 -6.55 3.21
CA TYR A 95 -7.33 -7.35 4.03
C TYR A 95 -8.75 -7.08 3.58
N LEU A 96 -9.45 -8.14 3.19
CA LEU A 96 -10.88 -8.07 2.90
C LEU A 96 -11.63 -8.26 4.21
N ILE A 97 -12.33 -7.22 4.66
CA ILE A 97 -13.01 -7.22 5.96
C ILE A 97 -14.14 -8.26 5.94
N THR A 98 -14.12 -9.14 6.94
CA THR A 98 -15.13 -10.19 7.13
C THR A 98 -15.99 -9.87 8.35
N LYS A 99 -17.08 -10.63 8.51
CA LYS A 99 -17.97 -10.51 9.68
C LYS A 99 -17.26 -10.88 10.98
N GLU A 100 -16.15 -11.61 10.90
CA GLU A 100 -15.37 -12.02 12.07
C GLU A 100 -14.45 -10.91 12.57
N CYS A 101 -14.26 -9.86 11.79
CA CYS A 101 -13.43 -8.73 12.17
C CYS A 101 -14.18 -7.87 13.19
N ASN A 102 -13.58 -7.66 14.35
CA ASN A 102 -14.21 -6.98 15.47
C ASN A 102 -14.08 -5.46 15.44
N ASN A 103 -12.98 -4.94 14.87
CA ASN A 103 -12.72 -3.51 14.88
C ASN A 103 -11.70 -3.13 13.80
N ALA A 104 -11.53 -1.82 13.63
CA ALA A 104 -10.61 -1.27 12.64
C ALA A 104 -9.16 -1.64 12.91
N SER A 105 -8.75 -1.72 14.19
CA SER A 105 -7.38 -2.09 14.55
C SER A 105 -7.03 -3.49 14.06
N GLU A 106 -7.93 -4.45 14.22
CA GLU A 106 -7.71 -5.80 13.70
C GLU A 106 -7.57 -5.82 12.18
N ALA A 107 -8.40 -5.03 11.48
CA ALA A 107 -8.34 -4.93 10.04
C ALA A 107 -7.01 -4.33 9.58
N ILE A 108 -6.56 -3.27 10.23
CA ILE A 108 -5.27 -2.63 9.94
C ILE A 108 -4.11 -3.58 10.21
N ASP A 109 -4.15 -4.28 11.33
CA ASP A 109 -3.09 -5.23 11.70
C ASP A 109 -3.00 -6.38 10.70
N ALA A 110 -4.14 -6.89 10.21
CA ALA A 110 -4.17 -7.95 9.20
C ALA A 110 -3.55 -7.47 7.88
N ALA A 111 -3.92 -6.29 7.42
CA ALA A 111 -3.36 -5.72 6.19
C ALA A 111 -1.85 -5.45 6.35
N ASN A 112 -1.43 -4.94 7.50
CA ASN A 112 -0.02 -4.70 7.78
C ASN A 112 0.78 -6.01 7.84
N TYR A 113 0.21 -7.06 8.43
CA TYR A 113 0.84 -8.37 8.47
C TYR A 113 1.05 -8.91 7.04
N ALA A 114 0.03 -8.80 6.19
CA ALA A 114 0.14 -9.21 4.79
C ALA A 114 1.22 -8.40 4.05
N ARG A 115 1.32 -7.11 4.33
CA ARG A 115 2.33 -6.24 3.71
C ARG A 115 3.74 -6.77 3.93
N LYS A 116 4.03 -7.33 5.09
CA LYS A 116 5.35 -7.89 5.40
C LYS A 116 5.73 -9.03 4.47
N TYR A 117 4.74 -9.76 3.94
CA TYR A 117 4.94 -10.87 3.01
C TYR A 117 4.81 -10.46 1.54
N ALA A 118 4.52 -9.18 1.29
CA ALA A 118 4.50 -8.62 -0.05
C ALA A 118 5.90 -8.33 -0.58
N ALA A 119 6.91 -8.55 0.23
CA ALA A 119 8.29 -8.32 -0.12
C ALA A 119 8.70 -9.27 -1.23
N GLY A 120 8.78 -8.76 -2.39
CA GLY A 120 9.32 -9.45 -3.52
C GLY A 120 10.51 -8.68 -4.04
N ASN A 121 10.65 -8.73 -5.30
CA ASN A 121 11.64 -7.99 -6.01
C ASN A 121 11.30 -6.51 -6.04
N CYS A 122 12.33 -5.72 -6.02
CA CYS A 122 12.34 -4.28 -5.98
C CYS A 122 11.51 -3.55 -7.02
N GLU A 123 10.23 -3.54 -7.01
CA GLU A 123 9.42 -2.54 -7.71
C GLU A 123 8.11 -2.39 -6.96
N THR A 124 7.29 -3.42 -6.99
CA THR A 124 6.06 -3.40 -6.24
C THR A 124 5.72 -4.83 -5.81
N GLY A 125 5.30 -4.99 -4.57
CA GLY A 125 4.80 -6.24 -4.05
C GLY A 125 3.40 -6.02 -3.48
N VAL A 126 2.51 -6.97 -3.74
CA VAL A 126 1.15 -6.93 -3.21
C VAL A 126 0.81 -8.31 -2.65
N LYS A 127 0.24 -8.34 -1.46
CA LYS A 127 -0.17 -9.60 -0.82
C LYS A 127 -1.53 -9.46 -0.18
N LEU A 128 -2.42 -10.37 -0.52
CA LEU A 128 -3.73 -10.47 0.14
C LEU A 128 -3.58 -11.31 1.42
N TYR A 129 -4.18 -10.82 2.52
CA TYR A 129 -4.26 -11.60 3.76
C TYR A 129 -5.24 -12.75 3.55
N ASP A 130 -4.74 -13.99 3.60
CA ASP A 130 -5.50 -15.20 3.32
C ASP A 130 -5.49 -16.15 4.52
N GLU A 131 -6.14 -17.31 4.36
CA GLU A 131 -6.22 -18.31 5.43
C GLU A 131 -4.85 -18.83 5.84
N GLU A 132 -3.91 -18.94 4.91
CA GLU A 132 -2.56 -19.40 5.22
C GLU A 132 -1.82 -18.38 6.10
N LEU A 133 -1.88 -17.10 5.77
CA LEU A 133 -1.31 -16.04 6.59
C LEU A 133 -1.99 -15.94 7.95
N LYS A 134 -3.30 -16.16 8.00
CA LYS A 134 -4.04 -16.19 9.27
C LYS A 134 -3.51 -17.28 10.18
N LYS A 135 -3.27 -18.48 9.67
CA LYS A 135 -2.71 -19.59 10.44
C LYS A 135 -1.32 -19.26 10.97
N GLN A 136 -0.48 -18.63 10.15
CA GLN A 136 0.85 -18.20 10.57
C GLN A 136 0.75 -17.17 11.69
N SER A 137 -0.12 -16.18 11.54
CA SER A 137 -0.32 -15.13 12.54
C SER A 137 -0.82 -15.70 13.86
N ASP A 138 -1.76 -16.64 13.82
CA ASP A 138 -2.31 -17.28 15.03
C ASP A 138 -1.29 -18.18 15.72
N ALA A 139 -0.30 -18.70 15.00
CA ALA A 139 0.76 -19.54 15.55
C ALA A 139 1.89 -18.74 16.21
N GLU A 140 2.00 -17.46 15.91
CA GLU A 140 2.96 -16.54 16.52
C GLU A 140 2.41 -16.07 17.91
#